data_f88c94685417e9629c76118b8c1e2c5a
#
_entry.id   f88c94685417e9629c76118b8c1e2c5a
#
_cell.length_a   1.000
_cell.length_b   1.000
_cell.length_c   1.000
_cell.angle_alpha   90.00
_cell.angle_beta   90.00
_cell.angle_gamma   90.00
#
_symmetry.space_group_name_H-M   'P 1'
#
loop_
_entity.id
_entity.type
_entity.pdbx_description
1 polymer ?
#
loop_
_entity_poly.entity_id
_entity_poly.type
_entity_poly.pdbx_seq_one_letter_code
_entity_poly.pdbx_strand_id
1 'polypeptide(L)'
;MPFFLCGSPLALAWGRGERLMALPPLPVRPVLVARPTWSMPTSEAFGEIARLRGGAYHPRSVLIGAADVRSWAGVASIAMNEFELAMGPRTSGVQELREAMLSCGARIALLAGSGSSVFGIFESAVQRDEAALKVRALAVDERDLQIWPVETLAKMPEPVVG
;
A
#
# COMPACT_ATOMS: atom_id res chain seq x y z
N MET A 1 2.38 11.64 12.85
CA MET A 1 1.50 10.45 12.63
C MET A 1 1.70 9.49 13.79
N PRO A 2 0.66 9.11 14.53
CA PRO A 2 0.77 8.30 15.77
C PRO A 2 1.47 6.95 15.56
N PHE A 3 1.28 6.30 14.39
CA PHE A 3 1.87 4.99 14.11
C PHE A 3 3.40 4.96 14.27
N PHE A 4 4.10 5.96 13.78
CA PHE A 4 5.57 6.00 13.87
C PHE A 4 6.09 6.22 15.30
N LEU A 5 5.20 6.60 16.22
CA LEU A 5 5.50 6.83 17.63
C LEU A 5 5.08 5.64 18.51
N CYS A 6 4.36 4.65 17.97
CA CYS A 6 3.85 3.53 18.78
C CYS A 6 4.90 2.47 19.11
N GLY A 7 6.11 2.56 18.56
CA GLY A 7 7.22 1.64 18.82
C GLY A 7 7.02 0.22 18.28
N SER A 8 6.00 -0.02 17.46
CA SER A 8 5.73 -1.32 16.84
C SER A 8 5.79 -1.23 15.32
N PRO A 9 6.41 -2.20 14.61
CA PRO A 9 6.44 -2.24 13.16
C PRO A 9 5.10 -2.65 12.54
N LEU A 10 4.17 -3.16 13.33
CA LEU A 10 2.82 -3.53 12.93
C LEU A 10 1.81 -3.03 13.96
N ALA A 11 0.77 -2.38 13.51
CA ALA A 11 -0.33 -1.94 14.35
C ALA A 11 -1.65 -1.94 13.59
N LEU A 12 -2.74 -2.22 14.29
CA LEU A 12 -4.08 -1.92 13.83
C LEU A 12 -4.41 -0.48 14.23
N ALA A 13 -4.86 0.33 13.26
CA ALA A 13 -5.27 1.70 13.50
C ALA A 13 -6.77 1.88 13.19
N TRP A 14 -7.48 2.67 13.97
CA TRP A 14 -8.88 3.03 13.73
C TRP A 14 -9.19 4.46 14.16
N GLY A 15 -10.44 4.87 13.94
CA GLY A 15 -10.83 6.27 14.08
C GLY A 15 -10.25 7.09 12.93
N ARG A 16 -9.53 8.17 13.27
CA ARG A 16 -8.74 8.99 12.32
C ARG A 16 -7.27 8.58 12.29
N GLY A 17 -6.94 7.39 12.83
CA GLY A 17 -5.58 6.90 13.01
C GLY A 17 -4.96 7.28 14.36
N GLU A 18 -5.74 7.84 15.28
CA GLU A 18 -5.31 8.21 16.64
C GLU A 18 -5.37 7.02 17.62
N ARG A 19 -6.16 6.00 17.29
CA ARG A 19 -6.25 4.79 18.11
C ARG A 19 -5.42 3.70 17.46
N LEU A 20 -4.49 3.16 18.23
CA LEU A 20 -3.54 2.16 17.76
C LEU A 20 -3.51 0.98 18.72
N MET A 21 -3.46 -0.20 18.16
CA MET A 21 -3.16 -1.44 18.87
C MET A 21 -1.92 -2.06 18.24
N ALA A 22 -0.83 -2.10 19.00
CA ALA A 22 0.39 -2.78 18.57
C ALA A 22 0.11 -4.26 18.37
N LEU A 23 0.64 -4.82 17.30
CA LEU A 23 0.54 -6.23 16.95
C LEU A 23 1.93 -6.85 16.90
N PRO A 24 2.06 -8.18 17.13
CA PRO A 24 3.31 -8.87 16.89
C PRO A 24 3.76 -8.69 15.43
N PRO A 25 5.06 -8.47 15.17
CA PRO A 25 5.56 -8.30 13.82
C PRO A 25 5.32 -9.57 13.00
N LEU A 26 5.06 -9.39 11.71
CA LEU A 26 5.04 -10.48 10.75
C LEU A 26 6.47 -10.74 10.23
N PRO A 27 6.74 -11.95 9.68
CA PRO A 27 8.00 -12.22 9.02
C PRO A 27 8.33 -11.18 7.97
N VAL A 28 9.60 -10.78 7.88
CA VAL A 28 10.06 -9.82 6.86
C VAL A 28 9.74 -10.33 5.46
N ARG A 29 9.25 -9.43 4.61
CA ARG A 29 8.92 -9.71 3.22
C ARG A 29 9.53 -8.66 2.29
N PRO A 30 10.03 -9.08 1.11
CA PRO A 30 10.43 -8.15 0.06
C PRO A 30 9.25 -7.33 -0.43
N VAL A 31 9.49 -6.04 -0.63
CA VAL A 31 8.50 -5.07 -1.08
C VAL A 31 9.05 -4.29 -2.27
N LEU A 32 8.22 -4.06 -3.27
CA LEU A 32 8.47 -3.11 -4.33
C LEU A 32 7.56 -1.92 -4.14
N VAL A 33 8.13 -0.72 -4.11
CA VAL A 33 7.37 0.53 -4.17
C VAL A 33 7.62 1.18 -5.51
N ALA A 34 6.56 1.56 -6.22
CA ALA A 34 6.61 2.27 -7.49
C ALA A 34 5.81 3.57 -7.38
N ARG A 35 6.42 4.70 -7.75
CA ARG A 35 5.79 6.01 -7.70
C ARG A 35 5.88 6.70 -9.06
N PRO A 36 4.75 6.87 -9.76
CA PRO A 36 4.68 7.73 -10.94
C PRO A 36 4.96 9.20 -10.58
N THR A 37 5.35 10.00 -11.56
CA THR A 37 5.63 11.45 -11.38
C THR A 37 4.37 12.26 -11.14
N TRP A 38 3.21 11.82 -11.63
CA TRP A 38 1.95 12.46 -11.33
C TRP A 38 1.49 12.14 -9.89
N SER A 39 0.77 13.05 -9.29
CA SER A 39 0.17 12.85 -7.96
C SER A 39 -1.29 13.27 -7.97
N MET A 40 -2.08 12.66 -7.08
CA MET A 40 -3.45 13.09 -6.80
C MET A 40 -3.46 13.80 -5.46
N PRO A 41 -3.92 15.05 -5.38
CA PRO A 41 -4.13 15.71 -4.09
C PRO A 41 -5.11 14.89 -3.24
N THR A 42 -4.78 14.69 -1.97
CA THR A 42 -5.59 13.89 -1.05
C THR A 42 -7.03 14.40 -0.94
N SER A 43 -7.23 15.73 -0.98
CA SER A 43 -8.55 16.35 -0.98
C SER A 43 -9.38 15.98 -2.22
N GLU A 44 -8.75 15.91 -3.41
CA GLU A 44 -9.39 15.50 -4.65
C GLU A 44 -9.83 14.02 -4.56
N ALA A 45 -8.95 13.14 -4.05
CA ALA A 45 -9.26 11.73 -3.86
C ALA A 45 -10.44 11.51 -2.91
N PHE A 46 -10.51 12.25 -1.79
CA PHE A 46 -11.67 12.20 -0.90
C PHE A 46 -12.93 12.74 -1.54
N GLY A 47 -12.84 13.81 -2.34
CA GLY A 47 -13.96 14.37 -3.11
C GLY A 47 -14.55 13.35 -4.07
N GLU A 48 -13.69 12.61 -4.80
CA GLU A 48 -14.14 11.57 -5.72
C GLU A 48 -14.82 10.38 -4.99
N ILE A 49 -14.28 9.93 -3.86
CA ILE A 49 -14.95 8.91 -3.04
C ILE A 49 -16.32 9.40 -2.58
N ALA A 50 -16.44 10.65 -2.10
CA ALA A 50 -17.71 11.22 -1.67
C ALA A 50 -18.70 11.29 -2.85
N ARG A 51 -18.26 11.67 -4.04
CA ARG A 51 -19.09 11.72 -5.25
C ARG A 51 -19.58 10.32 -5.63
N LEU A 52 -18.71 9.32 -5.66
CA LEU A 52 -19.07 7.93 -5.98
C LEU A 52 -20.09 7.35 -4.99
N ARG A 53 -20.06 7.81 -3.74
CA ARG A 53 -21.00 7.37 -2.68
C ARG A 53 -22.25 8.25 -2.57
N GLY A 54 -22.54 9.07 -3.57
CA GLY A 54 -23.73 9.95 -3.58
C GLY A 54 -23.68 11.06 -2.54
N GLY A 55 -22.47 11.48 -2.14
CA GLY A 55 -22.26 12.54 -1.15
C GLY A 55 -22.38 12.08 0.31
N ALA A 56 -22.84 10.84 0.57
CA ALA A 56 -22.87 10.27 1.90
C ALA A 56 -21.68 9.31 2.10
N TYR A 57 -20.86 9.58 3.08
CA TYR A 57 -19.79 8.65 3.47
C TYR A 57 -20.40 7.50 4.27
N HIS A 58 -20.50 6.35 3.64
CA HIS A 58 -20.81 5.09 4.30
C HIS A 58 -19.54 4.26 4.40
N PRO A 59 -18.85 4.24 5.54
CA PRO A 59 -17.68 3.40 5.71
C PRO A 59 -18.10 1.94 5.51
N ARG A 60 -17.38 1.23 4.66
CA ARG A 60 -17.57 -0.21 4.53
C ARG A 60 -17.18 -0.86 5.85
N SER A 61 -18.12 -1.52 6.49
CA SER A 61 -17.82 -2.29 7.69
C SER A 61 -16.92 -3.47 7.32
N VAL A 62 -15.70 -3.47 7.84
CA VAL A 62 -14.76 -4.57 7.69
C VAL A 62 -14.65 -5.24 9.06
N LEU A 63 -15.02 -6.52 9.13
CA LEU A 63 -14.75 -7.33 10.31
C LEU A 63 -13.33 -7.91 10.18
N ILE A 64 -12.45 -7.48 11.06
CA ILE A 64 -11.07 -7.98 11.14
C ILE A 64 -10.99 -8.95 12.30
N GLY A 65 -10.75 -10.21 12.02
CA GLY A 65 -10.49 -11.25 13.02
C GLY A 65 -9.02 -11.27 13.44
N ALA A 66 -8.77 -11.83 14.61
CA ALA A 66 -7.37 -11.96 15.09
C ALA A 66 -6.48 -12.82 14.17
N ALA A 67 -7.06 -13.74 13.40
CA ALA A 67 -6.33 -14.57 12.45
C ALA A 67 -5.84 -13.75 11.24
N ASP A 68 -6.61 -12.74 10.81
CA ASP A 68 -6.32 -11.94 9.61
C ASP A 68 -5.04 -11.10 9.77
N VAL A 69 -4.67 -10.75 10.99
CA VAL A 69 -3.49 -9.93 11.28
C VAL A 69 -2.28 -10.72 11.78
N ARG A 70 -2.35 -12.06 11.81
CA ARG A 70 -1.27 -12.93 12.31
C ARG A 70 -0.41 -13.55 11.22
N SER A 71 -0.78 -13.38 9.97
CA SER A 71 -0.03 -13.92 8.83
C SER A 71 -0.18 -13.05 7.59
N TRP A 72 0.78 -13.11 6.69
CA TRP A 72 0.69 -12.42 5.41
C TRP A 72 -0.49 -12.90 4.54
N ALA A 73 -0.86 -14.17 4.64
CA ALA A 73 -2.05 -14.69 3.96
C ALA A 73 -3.33 -14.06 4.51
N GLY A 74 -3.43 -13.92 5.84
CA GLY A 74 -4.56 -13.24 6.48
C GLY A 74 -4.61 -11.76 6.10
N VAL A 75 -3.48 -11.04 6.18
CA VAL A 75 -3.42 -9.64 5.74
C VAL A 75 -3.83 -9.50 4.29
N ALA A 76 -3.36 -10.39 3.40
CA ALA A 76 -3.71 -10.35 1.98
C ALA A 76 -5.22 -10.55 1.74
N SER A 77 -5.90 -11.35 2.55
CA SER A 77 -7.34 -11.61 2.40
C SER A 77 -8.23 -10.41 2.74
N ILE A 78 -7.73 -9.48 3.55
CA ILE A 78 -8.45 -8.25 3.96
C ILE A 78 -7.88 -6.98 3.33
N ALA A 79 -6.74 -7.09 2.64
CA ALA A 79 -6.01 -5.95 2.08
C ALA A 79 -6.84 -5.27 0.98
N MET A 80 -7.15 -3.99 1.17
CA MET A 80 -7.87 -3.16 0.22
C MET A 80 -7.53 -1.69 0.41
N ASN A 81 -7.68 -0.90 -0.66
CA ASN A 81 -7.60 0.54 -0.58
C ASN A 81 -8.76 1.18 -1.37
N GLU A 82 -9.67 1.84 -0.67
CA GLU A 82 -10.85 2.45 -1.30
C GLU A 82 -10.52 3.61 -2.24
N PHE A 83 -9.35 4.25 -2.09
CA PHE A 83 -8.91 5.28 -3.01
C PHE A 83 -8.67 4.75 -4.43
N GLU A 84 -8.49 3.45 -4.63
CA GLU A 84 -8.41 2.85 -5.96
C GLU A 84 -9.69 3.08 -6.78
N LEU A 85 -10.84 3.17 -6.12
CA LEU A 85 -12.12 3.48 -6.76
C LEU A 85 -12.20 4.96 -7.20
N ALA A 86 -11.45 5.84 -6.55
CA ALA A 86 -11.50 7.28 -6.77
C ALA A 86 -10.56 7.76 -7.88
N MET A 87 -9.69 6.89 -8.40
CA MET A 87 -8.64 7.31 -9.34
C MET A 87 -9.15 7.72 -10.71
N GLY A 88 -10.39 7.33 -11.10
CA GLY A 88 -11.01 7.69 -12.38
C GLY A 88 -10.13 7.32 -13.59
N PRO A 89 -9.91 8.26 -14.55
CA PRO A 89 -9.07 8.01 -15.74
C PRO A 89 -7.60 7.69 -15.44
N ARG A 90 -7.10 8.04 -14.24
CA ARG A 90 -5.74 7.73 -13.77
C ARG A 90 -5.61 6.30 -13.25
N THR A 91 -6.73 5.58 -13.16
CA THR A 91 -6.77 4.19 -12.68
C THR A 91 -5.94 3.26 -13.57
N SER A 92 -5.87 3.51 -14.89
CA SER A 92 -5.13 2.65 -15.83
C SER A 92 -3.66 2.49 -15.42
N GLY A 93 -2.94 3.58 -15.17
CA GLY A 93 -1.53 3.52 -14.78
C GLY A 93 -1.30 2.83 -13.43
N VAL A 94 -2.17 3.05 -12.44
CA VAL A 94 -2.12 2.34 -11.16
C VAL A 94 -2.42 0.85 -11.36
N GLN A 95 -3.43 0.54 -12.17
CA GLN A 95 -3.82 -0.84 -12.45
C GLN A 95 -2.72 -1.60 -13.17
N GLU A 96 -2.08 -1.00 -14.20
CA GLU A 96 -0.94 -1.58 -14.91
C GLU A 96 0.23 -1.91 -13.97
N LEU A 97 0.57 -0.99 -13.05
CA LEU A 97 1.61 -1.23 -12.03
C LEU A 97 1.24 -2.40 -11.11
N ARG A 98 -0.02 -2.43 -10.64
CA ARG A 98 -0.52 -3.52 -9.79
C ARG A 98 -0.51 -4.86 -10.51
N GLU A 99 -1.01 -4.91 -11.74
CA GLU A 99 -1.06 -6.12 -12.56
C GLU A 99 0.34 -6.65 -12.87
N ALA A 100 1.29 -5.75 -13.15
CA ALA A 100 2.70 -6.13 -13.33
C ALA A 100 3.27 -6.79 -12.06
N MET A 101 3.01 -6.21 -10.88
CA MET A 101 3.46 -6.79 -9.60
C MET A 101 2.77 -8.13 -9.30
N LEU A 102 1.45 -8.22 -9.49
CA LEU A 102 0.68 -9.45 -9.25
C LEU A 102 1.12 -10.58 -10.19
N SER A 103 1.39 -10.27 -11.47
CA SER A 103 1.86 -11.26 -12.45
C SER A 103 3.26 -11.83 -12.15
N CYS A 104 4.06 -11.12 -11.34
CA CYS A 104 5.35 -11.60 -10.82
C CYS A 104 5.23 -12.22 -9.41
N GLY A 105 4.00 -12.49 -8.94
CA GLY A 105 3.76 -13.23 -7.70
C GLY A 105 3.62 -12.37 -6.45
N ALA A 106 3.36 -11.07 -6.57
CA ALA A 106 2.99 -10.26 -5.41
C ALA A 106 1.72 -10.83 -4.75
N ARG A 107 1.75 -11.02 -3.45
CA ARG A 107 0.59 -11.48 -2.66
C ARG A 107 -0.36 -10.33 -2.35
N ILE A 108 0.18 -9.13 -2.27
CA ILE A 108 -0.55 -7.88 -2.10
C ILE A 108 0.03 -6.90 -3.12
N ALA A 109 -0.82 -6.21 -3.87
CA ALA A 109 -0.43 -5.08 -4.69
C ALA A 109 -1.52 -4.02 -4.62
N LEU A 110 -1.24 -2.90 -3.96
CA LEU A 110 -2.21 -1.86 -3.65
C LEU A 110 -1.62 -0.46 -3.84
N LEU A 111 -2.52 0.48 -4.04
CA LEU A 111 -2.22 1.89 -3.93
C LEU A 111 -1.82 2.24 -2.49
N ALA A 112 -0.81 3.07 -2.29
CA ALA A 112 -0.39 3.57 -0.99
C ALA A 112 -1.11 4.89 -0.67
N GLY A 113 -1.99 4.88 0.34
CA GLY A 113 -2.78 6.05 0.71
C GLY A 113 -3.66 6.54 -0.44
N SER A 114 -3.71 7.86 -0.68
CA SER A 114 -4.47 8.47 -1.79
C SER A 114 -3.76 8.38 -3.16
N GLY A 115 -2.57 7.80 -3.21
CA GLY A 115 -1.78 7.65 -4.44
C GLY A 115 -0.77 8.81 -4.61
N SER A 116 0.02 8.76 -5.64
CA SER A 116 0.09 7.86 -6.79
C SER A 116 0.94 6.59 -6.56
N SER A 117 1.61 6.46 -5.42
CA SER A 117 2.48 5.32 -5.15
C SER A 117 1.70 4.02 -5.07
N VAL A 118 2.26 2.96 -5.64
CA VAL A 118 1.78 1.58 -5.56
C VAL A 118 2.85 0.74 -4.87
N PHE A 119 2.45 -0.21 -4.05
CA PHE A 119 3.38 -1.16 -3.46
C PHE A 119 2.94 -2.60 -3.71
N GLY A 120 3.93 -3.50 -3.83
CA GLY A 120 3.72 -4.94 -3.90
C GLY A 120 4.52 -5.66 -2.82
N ILE A 121 3.93 -6.68 -2.18
CA ILE A 121 4.58 -7.53 -1.18
C ILE A 121 4.76 -8.93 -1.77
N PHE A 122 5.99 -9.46 -1.69
CA PHE A 122 6.41 -10.71 -2.33
C PHE A 122 6.88 -11.74 -1.30
N GLU A 123 6.91 -13.00 -1.72
CA GLU A 123 7.48 -14.07 -0.89
C GLU A 123 9.01 -14.15 -1.00
N SER A 124 9.57 -13.74 -2.15
CA SER A 124 11.02 -13.76 -2.38
C SER A 124 11.52 -12.48 -3.04
N ALA A 125 12.81 -12.18 -2.82
CA ALA A 125 13.49 -11.08 -3.48
C ALA A 125 13.55 -11.27 -5.01
N VAL A 126 13.63 -12.50 -5.48
CA VAL A 126 13.63 -12.82 -6.92
C VAL A 126 12.33 -12.33 -7.58
N GLN A 127 11.18 -12.66 -7.01
CA GLN A 127 9.88 -12.19 -7.53
C GLN A 127 9.76 -10.67 -7.50
N ARG A 128 10.24 -10.02 -6.42
CA ARG A 128 10.27 -8.55 -6.32
C ARG A 128 11.13 -7.94 -7.42
N ASP A 129 12.31 -8.50 -7.68
CA ASP A 129 13.27 -7.97 -8.66
C ASP A 129 12.77 -8.18 -10.09
N GLU A 130 12.13 -9.31 -10.39
CA GLU A 130 11.41 -9.54 -11.65
C GLU A 130 10.28 -8.52 -11.85
N ALA A 131 9.51 -8.26 -10.79
CA ALA A 131 8.46 -7.23 -10.83
C ALA A 131 9.05 -5.84 -11.05
N ALA A 132 10.21 -5.52 -10.44
CA ALA A 132 10.87 -4.24 -10.65
C ALA A 132 11.29 -4.02 -12.11
N LEU A 133 11.79 -5.06 -12.79
CA LEU A 133 12.11 -5.00 -14.21
C LEU A 133 10.86 -4.79 -15.06
N LYS A 134 9.79 -5.54 -14.78
CA LYS A 134 8.52 -5.43 -15.50
C LYS A 134 7.86 -4.08 -15.31
N VAL A 135 7.81 -3.58 -14.09
CA VAL A 135 7.28 -2.25 -13.75
C VAL A 135 8.09 -1.15 -14.42
N ARG A 136 9.42 -1.26 -14.45
CA ARG A 136 10.29 -0.30 -15.14
C ARG A 136 10.02 -0.24 -16.64
N ALA A 137 9.71 -1.37 -17.26
CA ALA A 137 9.37 -1.44 -18.68
C ALA A 137 8.04 -0.77 -19.05
N LEU A 138 7.18 -0.45 -18.08
CA LEU A 138 5.95 0.30 -18.31
C LEU A 138 6.20 1.83 -18.41
N ALA A 139 7.34 2.32 -17.93
CA ALA A 139 7.67 3.73 -18.03
C ALA A 139 8.03 4.10 -19.47
N VAL A 140 7.45 5.18 -19.99
CA VAL A 140 7.80 5.74 -21.30
C VAL A 140 9.15 6.46 -21.23
N ASP A 141 9.42 7.16 -20.11
CA ASP A 141 10.69 7.77 -19.74
C ASP A 141 11.09 7.25 -18.35
N GLU A 142 12.37 6.91 -18.13
CA GLU A 142 12.86 6.44 -16.83
C GLU A 142 12.58 7.45 -15.68
N ARG A 143 12.44 8.74 -16.00
CA ARG A 143 12.10 9.80 -15.06
C ARG A 143 10.63 9.79 -14.65
N ASP A 144 9.77 9.11 -15.40
CA ASP A 144 8.33 9.09 -15.14
C ASP A 144 7.93 8.13 -14.02
N LEU A 145 8.86 7.27 -13.57
CA LEU A 145 8.59 6.25 -12.56
C LEU A 145 9.79 6.05 -11.64
N GLN A 146 9.60 6.33 -10.38
CA GLN A 146 10.56 6.02 -9.33
C GLN A 146 10.25 4.65 -8.73
N ILE A 147 11.27 3.82 -8.51
CA ILE A 147 11.13 2.44 -8.04
C ILE A 147 12.11 2.19 -6.89
N TRP A 148 11.59 1.65 -5.78
CA TRP A 148 12.37 1.27 -4.61
C TRP A 148 12.11 -0.20 -4.24
N PRO A 149 13.09 -1.09 -4.42
CA PRO A 149 13.09 -2.40 -3.81
C PRO A 149 13.47 -2.23 -2.32
N VAL A 150 12.57 -2.61 -1.43
CA VAL A 150 12.71 -2.49 0.02
C VAL A 150 12.21 -3.76 0.71
N GLU A 151 12.08 -3.73 2.03
CA GLU A 151 11.53 -4.82 2.83
C GLU A 151 10.62 -4.26 3.93
N THR A 152 9.71 -5.09 4.43
CA THR A 152 8.94 -4.78 5.62
C THR A 152 9.85 -4.83 6.86
N LEU A 153 9.49 -4.09 7.91
CA LEU A 153 10.28 -4.04 9.13
C LEU A 153 9.89 -5.17 10.09
N ALA A 154 10.87 -5.84 10.70
CA ALA A 154 10.66 -6.73 11.84
C ALA A 154 10.65 -5.98 13.18
N LYS A 155 11.30 -4.81 13.24
CA LYS A 155 11.35 -3.91 14.40
C LYS A 155 11.41 -2.46 13.94
N MET A 156 10.95 -1.56 14.77
CA MET A 156 11.11 -0.13 14.50
C MET A 156 12.59 0.24 14.57
N PRO A 157 13.09 1.07 13.64
CA PRO A 157 14.42 1.65 13.77
C PRO A 157 14.47 2.54 15.02
N GLU A 158 15.62 2.58 15.67
CA GLU A 158 15.84 3.51 16.76
C GLU A 158 15.79 4.96 16.22
N PRO A 159 15.14 5.89 16.94
CA PRO A 159 15.11 7.27 16.51
C PRO A 159 16.54 7.82 16.47
N VAL A 160 16.91 8.37 15.32
CA VAL A 160 18.17 9.11 15.20
C VAL A 160 17.95 10.45 15.90
N VAL A 161 18.53 10.59 17.09
CA VAL A 161 18.60 11.87 17.80
C VAL A 161 19.71 12.66 17.12
N GLY A 162 19.34 13.62 16.27
CA GLY A 162 20.24 14.59 15.65
C GLY A 162 20.37 15.86 16.50
#